data_0cae12a1ab34842ae39544c7aedf9c22
#
_entry.id   0cae12a1ab34842ae39544c7aedf9c22
#
_cell.length_a   1.000
_cell.length_b   1.000
_cell.length_c   1.000
_cell.angle_alpha   90.00
_cell.angle_beta   90.00
_cell.angle_gamma   90.00
#
_symmetry.space_group_name_H-M   'P 1'
#
loop_
_entity.id
_entity.type
_entity.pdbx_description
1 polymer ?
#
loop_
_entity_poly.entity_id
_entity_poly.type
_entity_poly.pdbx_seq_one_letter_code
_entity_poly.pdbx_strand_id
1 'polypeptide(L)'
;MIDFLLLLILVVCALAAVAFKDLLSATVILGAYSFIMALVWTSLNAVDVAFTEASVCAGITGILAIATLAKTRRMEEDGGGKGFNTRKFLLLLVAVCTAGVLIYGTMDMPRFGDPFSPVNTHVAPRYIEHTYDESGVPNMVTAILANYRGYDTLGE
;
A
#
# COMPACT_ATOMS: atom_id res chain seq x y z
N MET A 1 8.78 0.03 -18.86
CA MET A 1 9.69 -1.10 -18.59
C MET A 1 10.09 -1.17 -17.12
N ILE A 2 10.52 -0.06 -16.53
CA ILE A 2 10.91 0.00 -15.10
C ILE A 2 9.74 -0.36 -14.19
N ASP A 3 8.55 0.18 -14.43
CA ASP A 3 7.36 -0.09 -13.62
C ASP A 3 6.99 -1.58 -13.60
N PHE A 4 7.11 -2.25 -14.75
CA PHE A 4 6.85 -3.69 -14.84
C PHE A 4 7.84 -4.51 -14.02
N LEU A 5 9.11 -4.09 -14.01
CA LEU A 5 10.14 -4.71 -13.18
C LEU A 5 9.86 -4.50 -11.69
N LEU A 6 9.50 -3.27 -11.29
CA LEU A 6 9.14 -2.97 -9.91
C LEU A 6 7.94 -3.78 -9.42
N LEU A 7 6.89 -3.88 -10.23
CA LEU A 7 5.72 -4.70 -9.92
C LEU A 7 6.08 -6.19 -9.79
N LEU A 8 6.95 -6.71 -10.66
CA LEU A 8 7.42 -8.09 -10.55
C LEU A 8 8.18 -8.32 -9.24
N ILE A 9 9.08 -7.42 -8.88
CA ILE A 9 9.83 -7.51 -7.62
C ILE A 9 8.89 -7.43 -6.41
N LEU A 10 7.85 -6.58 -6.44
CA LEU A 10 6.83 -6.52 -5.39
C LEU A 10 6.15 -7.87 -5.18
N VAL A 11 5.74 -8.53 -6.26
CA VAL A 11 5.12 -9.85 -6.17
C VAL A 11 6.09 -10.87 -5.57
N VAL A 12 7.36 -10.86 -5.99
CA VAL A 12 8.39 -11.75 -5.44
C VAL A 12 8.61 -11.48 -3.95
N CYS A 13 8.73 -10.21 -3.53
CA CYS A 13 8.88 -9.86 -2.13
C CYS A 13 7.66 -10.27 -1.29
N ALA A 14 6.44 -10.05 -1.78
CA ALA A 14 5.23 -10.47 -1.09
C ALA A 14 5.17 -11.99 -0.89
N LEU A 15 5.46 -12.77 -1.93
CA LEU A 15 5.50 -14.23 -1.84
C LEU A 15 6.62 -14.71 -0.91
N ALA A 16 7.79 -14.08 -0.97
CA ALA A 16 8.90 -14.39 -0.08
C ALA A 16 8.55 -14.09 1.38
N ALA A 17 7.97 -12.92 1.69
CA ALA A 17 7.58 -12.55 3.05
C ALA A 17 6.63 -13.57 3.69
N VAL A 18 5.70 -14.14 2.91
CA VAL A 18 4.76 -15.17 3.38
C VAL A 18 5.41 -16.56 3.47
N ALA A 19 6.42 -16.83 2.65
CA ALA A 19 7.06 -18.16 2.60
C ALA A 19 8.12 -18.38 3.71
N PHE A 20 8.72 -17.31 4.21
CA PHE A 20 9.76 -17.40 5.23
C PHE A 20 9.17 -17.66 6.63
N LYS A 21 9.66 -18.73 7.29
CA LYS A 21 9.29 -19.08 8.67
C LYS A 21 10.06 -18.27 9.72
N ASP A 22 11.17 -17.66 9.36
CA ASP A 22 11.91 -16.73 10.20
C ASP A 22 11.24 -15.35 10.13
N LEU A 23 10.53 -14.97 11.17
CA LEU A 23 9.76 -13.73 11.24
C LEU A 23 10.65 -12.49 11.12
N LEU A 24 11.92 -12.56 11.54
CA LEU A 24 12.85 -11.45 11.32
C LEU A 24 13.15 -11.27 9.84
N SER A 25 13.44 -12.36 9.12
CA SER A 25 13.65 -12.33 7.68
C SER A 25 12.41 -11.85 6.93
N ALA A 26 11.23 -12.32 7.32
CA ALA A 26 9.95 -11.86 6.76
C ALA A 26 9.75 -10.34 6.98
N THR A 27 10.05 -9.82 8.17
CA THR A 27 9.96 -8.38 8.48
C THR A 27 10.92 -7.55 7.62
N VAL A 28 12.15 -8.00 7.42
CA VAL A 28 13.12 -7.30 6.56
C VAL A 28 12.65 -7.29 5.10
N ILE A 29 12.13 -8.41 4.60
CA ILE A 29 11.57 -8.49 3.25
C ILE A 29 10.35 -7.58 3.10
N LEU A 30 9.49 -7.50 4.12
CA LEU A 30 8.34 -6.60 4.12
C LEU A 30 8.77 -5.12 4.09
N GLY A 31 9.83 -4.76 4.80
CA GLY A 31 10.44 -3.43 4.70
C GLY A 31 10.97 -3.13 3.29
N ALA A 32 11.64 -4.09 2.65
CA ALA A 32 12.08 -3.95 1.26
C ALA A 32 10.88 -3.81 0.30
N TYR A 33 9.80 -4.57 0.52
CA TYR A 33 8.54 -4.43 -0.22
C TYR A 33 8.01 -2.99 -0.15
N SER A 34 7.94 -2.39 1.05
CA SER A 34 7.47 -1.01 1.23
C SER A 34 8.37 0.02 0.55
N PHE A 35 9.69 -0.14 0.55
CA PHE A 35 10.57 0.74 -0.22
C PHE A 35 10.33 0.65 -1.72
N ILE A 36 10.11 -0.55 -2.26
CA ILE A 36 9.80 -0.74 -3.69
C ILE A 36 8.42 -0.17 -4.01
N MET A 37 7.44 -0.32 -3.11
CA MET A 37 6.13 0.30 -3.25
C MET A 37 6.24 1.84 -3.30
N ALA A 38 7.07 2.45 -2.45
CA ALA A 38 7.33 3.89 -2.49
C ALA A 38 7.92 4.33 -3.84
N LEU A 39 8.80 3.52 -4.45
CA LEU A 39 9.31 3.79 -5.81
C LEU A 39 8.20 3.70 -6.86
N VAL A 40 7.28 2.75 -6.74
CA VAL A 40 6.10 2.65 -7.62
C VAL A 40 5.23 3.90 -7.47
N TRP A 41 4.91 4.33 -6.24
CA TRP A 41 4.15 5.57 -6.01
C TRP A 41 4.85 6.80 -6.60
N THR A 42 6.17 6.85 -6.50
CA THR A 42 6.96 7.93 -7.12
C THR A 42 6.82 7.91 -8.64
N SER A 43 6.87 6.75 -9.27
CA SER A 43 6.70 6.63 -10.74
C SER A 43 5.28 6.99 -11.20
N LEU A 44 4.29 6.84 -10.32
CA LEU A 44 2.90 7.25 -10.55
C LEU A 44 2.63 8.74 -10.23
N ASN A 45 3.67 9.53 -9.91
CA ASN A 45 3.59 10.93 -9.48
C ASN A 45 2.83 11.16 -8.16
N ALA A 46 2.67 10.13 -7.32
CA ALA A 46 2.10 10.21 -5.99
C ALA A 46 3.21 10.32 -4.93
N VAL A 47 3.97 11.42 -4.96
CA VAL A 47 5.19 11.61 -4.16
C VAL A 47 4.88 11.70 -2.66
N ASP A 48 3.76 12.26 -2.26
CA ASP A 48 3.27 12.34 -0.89
C ASP A 48 2.99 10.95 -0.31
N VAL A 49 2.30 10.08 -1.07
CA VAL A 49 2.08 8.68 -0.68
C VAL A 49 3.39 7.90 -0.64
N ALA A 50 4.30 8.12 -1.61
CA ALA A 50 5.62 7.50 -1.60
C ALA A 50 6.42 7.85 -0.34
N PHE A 51 6.34 9.11 0.10
CA PHE A 51 7.03 9.57 1.32
C PHE A 51 6.45 8.94 2.58
N THR A 52 5.13 8.86 2.70
CA THR A 52 4.48 8.22 3.85
C THR A 52 4.73 6.70 3.88
N GLU A 53 4.68 6.02 2.74
CA GLU A 53 5.02 4.59 2.63
C GLU A 53 6.47 4.31 3.07
N ALA A 54 7.43 5.11 2.61
CA ALA A 54 8.83 4.94 2.97
C ALA A 54 9.09 5.23 4.46
N SER A 55 8.48 6.28 5.02
CA SER A 55 8.72 6.68 6.41
C SER A 55 7.98 5.81 7.42
N VAL A 56 6.72 5.49 7.17
CA VAL A 56 5.87 4.75 8.12
C VAL A 56 6.00 3.25 7.91
N CYS A 57 5.74 2.75 6.70
CA CYS A 57 5.70 1.31 6.47
C CYS A 57 7.10 0.68 6.45
N ALA A 58 8.04 1.26 5.70
CA ALA A 58 9.40 0.74 5.68
C ALA A 58 10.19 1.09 6.95
N GLY A 59 10.02 2.29 7.51
CA GLY A 59 10.75 2.78 8.68
C GLY A 59 10.12 2.36 10.00
N ILE A 60 9.07 3.05 10.43
CA ILE A 60 8.50 2.92 11.78
C ILE A 60 7.95 1.51 12.02
N THR A 61 7.16 0.99 11.09
CA THR A 61 6.57 -0.35 11.22
C THR A 61 7.63 -1.44 11.31
N GLY A 62 8.70 -1.32 10.53
CA GLY A 62 9.84 -2.23 10.60
C GLY A 62 10.50 -2.24 11.97
N ILE A 63 10.74 -1.06 12.55
CA ILE A 63 11.33 -0.92 13.90
C ILE A 63 10.41 -1.53 14.97
N LEU A 64 9.10 -1.25 14.89
CA LEU A 64 8.12 -1.81 15.83
C LEU A 64 8.03 -3.33 15.73
N ALA A 65 8.06 -3.88 14.52
CA ALA A 65 8.07 -5.32 14.30
C ALA A 65 9.31 -5.98 14.89
N ILE A 66 10.50 -5.42 14.67
CA ILE A 66 11.77 -5.91 15.25
C ILE A 66 11.73 -5.81 16.78
N ALA A 67 11.22 -4.70 17.34
CA ALA A 67 11.09 -4.53 18.80
C ALA A 67 10.11 -5.56 19.40
N THR A 68 9.06 -5.90 18.69
CA THR A 68 8.10 -6.95 19.08
C THR A 68 8.77 -8.33 19.03
N LEU A 69 9.53 -8.62 17.97
CA LEU A 69 10.25 -9.89 17.82
C LEU A 69 11.34 -10.07 18.88
N ALA A 70 11.92 -8.99 19.41
CA ALA A 70 12.86 -9.07 20.54
C ALA A 70 12.22 -9.61 21.82
N LYS A 71 10.88 -9.56 21.94
CA LYS A 71 10.10 -10.05 23.10
C LYS A 71 9.27 -11.28 22.79
N THR A 72 9.24 -11.73 21.55
CA THR A 72 8.44 -12.87 21.09
C THR A 72 9.34 -13.94 20.46
N ARG A 73 8.74 -15.04 20.00
CA ARG A 73 9.49 -16.09 19.31
C ARG A 73 9.80 -15.64 17.88
N ARG A 74 11.06 -15.86 17.48
CA ARG A 74 11.56 -15.50 16.15
C ARG A 74 11.06 -16.42 15.04
N MET A 75 10.87 -17.71 15.34
CA MET A 75 10.43 -18.70 14.37
C MET A 75 8.94 -18.91 14.46
N GLU A 76 8.28 -19.00 13.31
CA GLU A 76 6.87 -19.41 13.22
C GLU A 76 6.72 -20.84 13.71
N GLU A 77 5.80 -21.08 14.68
CA GLU A 77 5.46 -22.43 15.10
C GLU A 77 4.55 -23.07 14.03
N ASP A 78 4.96 -24.20 13.50
CA ASP A 78 4.10 -25.02 12.68
C ASP A 78 2.88 -25.44 13.53
N GLY A 79 1.75 -24.80 13.32
CA GLY A 79 0.49 -25.19 13.94
C GLY A 79 0.16 -26.63 13.52
N GLY A 80 0.65 -27.59 14.33
CA GLY A 80 0.70 -29.00 14.04
C GLY A 80 -0.64 -29.59 13.63
N GLY A 81 -0.76 -29.90 12.38
CA GLY A 81 -1.86 -30.65 11.80
C GLY A 81 -1.61 -30.91 10.32
N LYS A 82 -1.16 -32.13 10.01
CA LYS A 82 -1.03 -32.59 8.62
C LYS A 82 -2.37 -32.88 7.93
N GLY A 83 -3.51 -32.44 8.51
CA GLY A 83 -4.84 -32.61 7.96
C GLY A 83 -5.39 -31.34 7.30
N PHE A 84 -6.41 -31.51 6.46
CA PHE A 84 -7.20 -30.42 5.91
C PHE A 84 -7.74 -29.55 7.05
N ASN A 85 -7.13 -28.38 7.26
CA ASN A 85 -7.50 -27.49 8.34
C ASN A 85 -8.58 -26.52 7.82
N THR A 86 -9.82 -26.72 8.24
CA THR A 86 -10.99 -25.90 7.88
C THR A 86 -10.70 -24.39 8.09
N ARG A 87 -9.93 -24.05 9.13
CA ARG A 87 -9.52 -22.67 9.38
C ARG A 87 -8.61 -22.12 8.27
N LYS A 88 -7.61 -22.89 7.82
CA LYS A 88 -6.72 -22.48 6.73
C LYS A 88 -7.49 -22.33 5.42
N PHE A 89 -8.44 -23.24 5.15
CA PHE A 89 -9.32 -23.13 3.98
C PHE A 89 -10.20 -21.89 4.04
N LEU A 90 -10.80 -21.59 5.17
CA LEU A 90 -11.62 -20.40 5.35
C LEU A 90 -10.81 -19.10 5.15
N LEU A 91 -9.60 -19.04 5.70
CA LEU A 91 -8.70 -17.90 5.51
C LEU A 91 -8.31 -17.70 4.04
N LEU A 92 -8.00 -18.81 3.33
CA LEU A 92 -7.73 -18.77 1.90
C LEU A 92 -8.94 -18.30 1.11
N LEU A 93 -10.14 -18.81 1.44
CA LEU A 93 -11.38 -18.39 0.79
C LEU A 93 -11.62 -16.88 0.95
N VAL A 94 -11.47 -16.37 2.18
CA VAL A 94 -11.60 -14.92 2.46
C VAL A 94 -10.58 -14.12 1.66
N ALA A 95 -9.33 -14.54 1.62
CA ALA A 95 -8.29 -13.85 0.84
C ALA A 95 -8.62 -13.83 -0.66
N VAL A 96 -9.05 -14.95 -1.23
CA VAL A 96 -9.44 -15.05 -2.65
C VAL A 96 -10.68 -14.20 -2.94
N CYS A 97 -11.69 -14.22 -2.07
CA CYS A 97 -12.88 -13.38 -2.22
C CYS A 97 -12.51 -11.89 -2.17
N THR A 98 -11.67 -11.48 -1.22
CA THR A 98 -11.19 -10.09 -1.12
C THR A 98 -10.44 -9.68 -2.38
N ALA A 99 -9.51 -10.53 -2.86
CA ALA A 99 -8.78 -10.27 -4.10
C ALA A 99 -9.74 -10.14 -5.30
N GLY A 100 -10.75 -11.01 -5.39
CA GLY A 100 -11.77 -10.96 -6.44
C GLY A 100 -12.57 -9.66 -6.43
N VAL A 101 -12.99 -9.19 -5.26
CA VAL A 101 -13.71 -7.92 -5.10
C VAL A 101 -12.82 -6.73 -5.51
N LEU A 102 -11.55 -6.73 -5.09
CA LEU A 102 -10.60 -5.68 -5.47
C LEU A 102 -10.36 -5.65 -6.99
N ILE A 103 -10.16 -6.82 -7.62
CA ILE A 103 -10.00 -6.92 -9.08
C ILE A 103 -11.28 -6.45 -9.79
N TYR A 104 -12.46 -6.83 -9.29
CA TYR A 104 -13.73 -6.36 -9.85
C TYR A 104 -13.84 -4.83 -9.79
N GLY A 105 -13.43 -4.20 -8.67
CA GLY A 105 -13.40 -2.75 -8.52
C GLY A 105 -12.48 -2.04 -9.52
N THR A 106 -11.41 -2.70 -9.98
CA THR A 106 -10.50 -2.10 -10.98
C THR A 106 -11.09 -2.09 -12.40
N MET A 107 -12.12 -2.88 -12.69
CA MET A 107 -12.71 -2.97 -14.04
C MET A 107 -13.45 -1.69 -14.45
N ASP A 108 -13.92 -0.91 -13.50
CA ASP A 108 -14.63 0.36 -13.73
C ASP A 108 -13.70 1.58 -13.70
N MET A 109 -12.40 1.37 -13.45
CA MET A 109 -11.43 2.46 -13.43
C MET A 109 -11.11 2.96 -14.84
N PRO A 110 -11.01 4.29 -15.06
CA PRO A 110 -10.53 4.86 -16.30
C PRO A 110 -9.12 4.36 -16.63
N ARG A 111 -8.76 4.39 -17.90
CA ARG A 111 -7.40 4.02 -18.32
C ARG A 111 -6.36 4.95 -17.68
N PHE A 112 -5.27 4.37 -17.22
CA PHE A 112 -4.16 5.14 -16.68
C PHE A 112 -3.63 6.15 -17.70
N GLY A 113 -3.50 7.43 -17.27
CA GLY A 113 -3.01 8.50 -18.13
C GLY A 113 -4.04 9.08 -19.11
N ASP A 114 -5.33 8.73 -19.00
CA ASP A 114 -6.39 9.30 -19.83
C ASP A 114 -6.67 10.76 -19.41
N PRO A 115 -6.37 11.77 -20.26
CA PRO A 115 -6.62 13.17 -19.94
C PRO A 115 -8.10 13.51 -19.80
N PHE A 116 -8.98 12.70 -20.36
CA PHE A 116 -10.44 12.88 -20.30
C PHE A 116 -11.10 12.09 -19.16
N SER A 117 -10.30 11.50 -18.27
CA SER A 117 -10.86 10.81 -17.09
C SER A 117 -11.66 11.77 -16.21
N PRO A 118 -12.68 11.30 -15.46
CA PRO A 118 -13.48 12.14 -14.56
C PRO A 118 -12.66 12.95 -13.58
N VAL A 119 -11.52 12.41 -13.12
CA VAL A 119 -10.60 13.13 -12.21
C VAL A 119 -10.06 14.40 -12.87
N ASN A 120 -9.59 14.29 -14.11
CA ASN A 120 -8.97 15.39 -14.84
C ASN A 120 -9.97 16.44 -15.34
N THR A 121 -11.22 16.05 -15.57
CA THR A 121 -12.23 16.95 -16.14
C THR A 121 -13.16 17.58 -15.10
N HIS A 122 -13.26 17.01 -13.89
CA HIS A 122 -14.19 17.46 -12.87
C HIS A 122 -13.49 18.02 -11.63
N VAL A 123 -12.67 17.24 -10.96
CA VAL A 123 -12.14 17.58 -9.62
C VAL A 123 -10.80 18.30 -9.70
N ALA A 124 -9.88 17.82 -10.55
CA ALA A 124 -8.54 18.39 -10.64
C ALA A 124 -8.52 19.87 -11.06
N PRO A 125 -9.31 20.34 -12.06
CA PRO A 125 -9.35 21.76 -12.40
C PRO A 125 -9.72 22.66 -11.22
N ARG A 126 -10.72 22.25 -10.43
CA ARG A 126 -11.12 23.01 -9.24
C ARG A 126 -9.99 23.14 -8.23
N TYR A 127 -9.28 22.06 -7.96
CA TYR A 127 -8.17 22.10 -7.00
C TYR A 127 -7.01 22.94 -7.53
N ILE A 128 -6.71 22.87 -8.82
CA ILE A 128 -5.61 23.63 -9.42
C ILE A 128 -5.90 25.14 -9.41
N GLU A 129 -7.13 25.54 -9.71
CA GLU A 129 -7.50 26.93 -9.91
C GLU A 129 -7.91 27.66 -8.61
N HIS A 130 -8.55 26.96 -7.67
CA HIS A 130 -9.20 27.59 -6.52
C HIS A 130 -8.56 27.26 -5.16
N THR A 131 -7.66 26.29 -5.07
CA THR A 131 -7.11 25.86 -3.77
C THR A 131 -6.47 27.00 -3.00
N TYR A 132 -5.69 27.86 -3.64
CA TYR A 132 -5.02 28.96 -2.95
C TYR A 132 -6.02 30.00 -2.43
N ASP A 133 -7.03 30.35 -3.21
CA ASP A 133 -8.03 31.34 -2.85
C ASP A 133 -8.96 30.84 -1.72
N GLU A 134 -9.28 29.53 -1.74
CA GLU A 134 -10.19 28.95 -0.75
C GLU A 134 -9.50 28.56 0.58
N SER A 135 -8.25 28.12 0.54
CA SER A 135 -7.53 27.60 1.73
C SER A 135 -6.39 28.49 2.22
N GLY A 136 -5.88 29.41 1.39
CA GLY A 136 -4.68 30.20 1.66
C GLY A 136 -3.38 29.39 1.71
N VAL A 137 -3.40 28.11 1.36
CA VAL A 137 -2.26 27.19 1.40
C VAL A 137 -1.63 27.09 0.02
N PRO A 138 -0.34 27.44 -0.14
CA PRO A 138 0.30 27.39 -1.45
C PRO A 138 0.53 25.97 -2.00
N ASN A 139 0.57 24.96 -1.12
CA ASN A 139 0.72 23.56 -1.51
C ASN A 139 -0.67 22.92 -1.66
N MET A 140 -1.03 22.64 -2.92
CA MET A 140 -2.32 22.03 -3.27
C MET A 140 -2.53 20.66 -2.61
N VAL A 141 -1.51 19.82 -2.55
CA VAL A 141 -1.61 18.48 -1.95
C VAL A 141 -1.93 18.59 -0.46
N THR A 142 -1.22 19.46 0.26
CA THR A 142 -1.49 19.72 1.69
C THR A 142 -2.92 20.24 1.91
N ALA A 143 -3.39 21.14 1.06
CA ALA A 143 -4.75 21.66 1.16
C ALA A 143 -5.81 20.57 0.90
N ILE A 144 -5.58 19.69 -0.06
CA ILE A 144 -6.48 18.56 -0.33
C ILE A 144 -6.54 17.63 0.87
N LEU A 145 -5.39 17.20 1.38
CA LEU A 145 -5.30 16.24 2.47
C LEU A 145 -5.78 16.78 3.81
N ALA A 146 -5.59 18.06 4.10
CA ALA A 146 -5.93 18.63 5.40
C ALA A 146 -7.29 19.35 5.41
N ASN A 147 -7.75 19.89 4.28
CA ASN A 147 -8.95 20.73 4.22
C ASN A 147 -10.08 20.09 3.40
N TYR A 148 -9.88 19.85 2.11
CA TYR A 148 -10.96 19.35 1.26
C TYR A 148 -11.35 17.90 1.57
N ARG A 149 -10.37 17.05 1.87
CA ARG A 149 -10.55 15.62 2.12
C ARG A 149 -9.91 15.15 3.43
N GLY A 150 -9.96 16.00 4.45
CA GLY A 150 -9.34 15.71 5.75
C GLY A 150 -9.88 14.44 6.44
N TYR A 151 -11.14 14.06 6.20
CA TYR A 151 -11.69 12.82 6.74
C TYR A 151 -11.13 11.57 6.05
N ASP A 152 -10.81 11.64 4.77
CA ASP A 152 -10.17 10.54 4.05
C ASP A 152 -8.77 10.29 4.61
N THR A 153 -8.00 11.36 4.80
CA THR A 153 -6.66 11.31 5.39
C THR A 153 -6.66 10.82 6.84
N LEU A 154 -7.72 11.12 7.61
CA LEU A 154 -7.86 10.60 8.98
C LEU A 154 -8.08 9.09 9.00
N GLY A 155 -8.62 8.53 7.94
CA GLY A 155 -8.86 7.08 7.80
C GLY A 155 -7.66 6.29 7.29
N GLU A 156 -6.68 6.97 6.71
CA GLU A 156 -5.42 6.36 6.26
C GLU A 156 -4.46 6.11 7.43
#